data_e2c87e77c3861db81fafe3fc56780d23
#
_entry.id   e2c87e77c3861db81fafe3fc56780d23
#
_cell.length_a   1.000
_cell.length_b   1.000
_cell.length_c   1.000
_cell.angle_alpha   90.00
_cell.angle_beta   90.00
_cell.angle_gamma   90.00
#
_symmetry.space_group_name_H-M   'P 1'
#
loop_
_entity.id
_entity.type
_entity.pdbx_description
1 polymer ?
#
loop_
_entity_poly.entity_id
_entity_poly.type
_entity_poly.pdbx_seq_one_letter_code
_entity_poly.pdbx_strand_id
1 'polypeptide(L)'
;MSLTAGPRPIGVLAAIVQGFERVAARPSLILPPILIDLLLWLGPRLGARQLIEQASKWLAPPPGMSGAIAEQWTLLQDSLQTAAEGFNLLSLLSTVPVGLPSLMAGRMPVQAPWSPVGGSQLDRPEAVMVLCLGLTALGLTLGALYQLSLARALSPGVTLSPPWRAAARVILFALLLFLGFALAGGVLLLAVGMATLLLPLIGAGVLFLGFSLLFWVGIYLSFTPHGIVRYNLGVIRAMLESFALVRWNMLSTVGFFVLALGITWLANLVWSLPASSSWFALLAILGHAFVSTMILTGSYAFYQGRREWLVAYRQALASAQPRDGGGVGA
;
A
#
# COMPACT_ATOMS: atom_id res chain seq x y z
N MET A 1 -22.29 -34.13 -18.04
CA MET A 1 -22.19 -32.84 -18.74
C MET A 1 -20.90 -32.16 -18.23
N SER A 2 -19.81 -32.29 -19.03
CA SER A 2 -18.51 -31.67 -18.64
C SER A 2 -18.67 -30.15 -18.80
N LEU A 3 -18.75 -29.45 -17.70
CA LEU A 3 -18.54 -28.01 -17.68
C LEU A 3 -17.16 -27.77 -18.33
N THR A 4 -17.15 -27.37 -19.58
CA THR A 4 -15.93 -26.91 -20.24
C THR A 4 -15.39 -25.78 -19.43
N ALA A 5 -14.39 -26.11 -18.62
CA ALA A 5 -13.74 -25.15 -17.75
C ALA A 5 -13.21 -24.00 -18.62
N GLY A 6 -13.76 -22.82 -18.46
CA GLY A 6 -13.25 -21.62 -19.10
C GLY A 6 -11.73 -21.50 -18.87
N PRO A 7 -11.02 -20.66 -19.59
CA PRO A 7 -9.57 -20.57 -19.51
C PRO A 7 -9.14 -20.41 -18.05
N ARG A 8 -8.22 -21.26 -17.59
CA ARG A 8 -7.69 -21.22 -16.23
C ARG A 8 -7.07 -19.84 -15.98
N PRO A 9 -7.32 -19.23 -14.83
CA PRO A 9 -6.71 -17.94 -14.51
C PRO A 9 -5.18 -18.05 -14.46
N ILE A 10 -4.49 -16.98 -14.84
CA ILE A 10 -3.02 -16.90 -14.83
C ILE A 10 -2.45 -17.32 -13.45
N GLY A 11 -1.39 -18.13 -13.46
CA GLY A 11 -0.70 -18.56 -12.23
C GLY A 11 0.01 -17.39 -11.53
N VAL A 12 0.28 -17.54 -10.24
CA VAL A 12 0.96 -16.50 -9.43
C VAL A 12 2.32 -16.13 -10.02
N LEU A 13 3.16 -17.14 -10.28
CA LEU A 13 4.50 -16.90 -10.85
C LEU A 13 4.41 -16.29 -12.26
N ALA A 14 3.50 -16.78 -13.09
CA ALA A 14 3.29 -16.25 -14.45
C ALA A 14 2.86 -14.78 -14.43
N ALA A 15 2.08 -14.34 -13.43
CA ALA A 15 1.72 -12.93 -13.27
C ALA A 15 2.94 -12.05 -12.95
N ILE A 16 3.84 -12.51 -12.06
CA ILE A 16 5.08 -11.81 -11.75
C ILE A 16 6.02 -11.77 -12.96
N VAL A 17 6.18 -12.90 -13.69
CA VAL A 17 6.98 -12.96 -14.93
C VAL A 17 6.43 -11.99 -15.97
N GLN A 18 5.10 -11.94 -16.16
CA GLN A 18 4.48 -10.98 -17.06
C GLN A 18 4.77 -9.52 -16.64
N GLY A 19 4.77 -9.24 -15.34
CA GLY A 19 5.20 -7.94 -14.81
C GLY A 19 6.64 -7.62 -15.19
N PHE A 20 7.56 -8.57 -15.01
CA PHE A 20 8.96 -8.44 -15.39
C PHE A 20 9.13 -8.13 -16.88
N GLU A 21 8.53 -8.95 -17.75
CA GLU A 21 8.62 -8.79 -19.21
C GLU A 21 8.11 -7.41 -19.67
N ARG A 22 7.02 -6.93 -19.05
CA ARG A 22 6.45 -5.63 -19.42
C ARG A 22 7.34 -4.46 -18.98
N VAL A 23 7.94 -4.53 -17.81
CA VAL A 23 8.86 -3.50 -17.34
C VAL A 23 10.17 -3.55 -18.13
N ALA A 24 10.71 -4.73 -18.41
CA ALA A 24 11.90 -4.90 -19.25
C ALA A 24 11.69 -4.37 -20.69
N ALA A 25 10.49 -4.60 -21.28
CA ALA A 25 10.14 -4.07 -22.59
C ALA A 25 9.87 -2.55 -22.60
N ARG A 26 9.57 -1.94 -21.44
CA ARG A 26 9.28 -0.51 -21.32
C ARG A 26 9.92 0.07 -20.06
N PRO A 27 11.25 0.27 -20.06
CA PRO A 27 11.98 0.74 -18.87
C PRO A 27 11.57 2.15 -18.42
N SER A 28 10.91 2.95 -19.26
CA SER A 28 10.34 4.25 -18.86
C SER A 28 9.33 4.14 -17.71
N LEU A 29 8.76 2.96 -17.45
CA LEU A 29 7.84 2.73 -16.34
C LEU A 29 8.51 2.86 -14.95
N ILE A 30 9.84 2.69 -14.86
CA ILE A 30 10.56 2.84 -13.60
C ILE A 30 10.94 4.30 -13.29
N LEU A 31 10.77 5.23 -14.24
CA LEU A 31 11.17 6.64 -14.06
C LEU A 31 10.43 7.34 -12.89
N PRO A 32 9.09 7.21 -12.74
CA PRO A 32 8.41 7.88 -11.62
C PRO A 32 8.93 7.47 -10.23
N PRO A 33 9.09 6.17 -9.90
CA PRO A 33 9.74 5.76 -8.66
C PRO A 33 11.17 6.29 -8.50
N ILE A 34 11.99 6.28 -9.56
CA ILE A 34 13.35 6.82 -9.51
C ILE A 34 13.33 8.32 -9.19
N LEU A 35 12.45 9.09 -9.84
CA LEU A 35 12.38 10.53 -9.62
C LEU A 35 11.98 10.89 -8.18
N ILE A 36 11.04 10.15 -7.58
CA ILE A 36 10.67 10.33 -6.18
C ILE A 36 11.85 9.96 -5.27
N ASP A 37 12.53 8.86 -5.54
CA ASP A 37 13.70 8.47 -4.74
C ASP A 37 14.84 9.49 -4.85
N LEU A 38 15.12 10.01 -6.04
CA LEU A 38 16.10 11.08 -6.22
C LEU A 38 15.70 12.37 -5.48
N LEU A 39 14.42 12.74 -5.54
CA LEU A 39 13.90 13.89 -4.79
C LEU A 39 14.09 13.71 -3.27
N LEU A 40 13.77 12.52 -2.74
CA LEU A 40 13.90 12.24 -1.31
C LEU A 40 15.35 12.08 -0.85
N TRP A 41 16.23 11.63 -1.75
CA TRP A 41 17.64 11.41 -1.45
C TRP A 41 18.49 12.68 -1.56
N LEU A 42 18.30 13.44 -2.64
CA LEU A 42 19.15 14.59 -3.00
C LEU A 42 18.43 15.94 -2.85
N GLY A 43 17.11 15.92 -2.75
CA GLY A 43 16.27 17.12 -2.66
C GLY A 43 16.23 17.73 -1.26
N PRO A 44 15.52 18.86 -1.11
CA PRO A 44 15.37 19.54 0.16
C PRO A 44 14.62 18.65 1.17
N ARG A 45 14.87 18.87 2.45
CA ARG A 45 14.14 18.21 3.53
C ARG A 45 13.18 19.18 4.20
N LEU A 46 11.97 18.68 4.41
CA LEU A 46 10.96 19.37 5.21
C LEU A 46 10.75 18.57 6.49
N GLY A 47 11.37 18.99 7.57
CA GLY A 47 11.28 18.35 8.87
C GLY A 47 10.15 18.93 9.71
N ALA A 48 9.61 18.12 10.61
CA ALA A 48 8.64 18.52 11.64
C ALA A 48 9.14 18.12 13.04
N ARG A 49 10.46 18.08 13.24
CA ARG A 49 11.10 17.56 14.45
C ARG A 49 10.55 18.21 15.72
N GLN A 50 10.45 19.53 15.76
CA GLN A 50 9.97 20.24 16.96
C GLN A 50 8.54 19.85 17.33
N LEU A 51 7.66 19.64 16.34
CA LEU A 51 6.29 19.20 16.59
C LEU A 51 6.21 17.75 17.08
N ILE A 52 7.06 16.87 16.56
CA ILE A 52 7.15 15.49 17.03
C ILE A 52 7.69 15.45 18.47
N GLU A 53 8.70 16.28 18.79
CA GLU A 53 9.23 16.43 20.15
C GLU A 53 8.19 17.02 21.11
N GLN A 54 7.36 17.95 20.67
CA GLN A 54 6.23 18.46 21.47
C GLN A 54 5.16 17.38 21.69
N ALA A 55 4.80 16.65 20.64
CA ALA A 55 3.83 15.57 20.74
C ALA A 55 4.34 14.43 21.66
N SER A 56 5.64 14.11 21.62
CA SER A 56 6.24 13.10 22.51
C SER A 56 6.18 13.48 23.98
N LYS A 57 6.21 14.78 24.29
CA LYS A 57 6.03 15.28 25.69
C LYS A 57 4.61 15.03 26.19
N TRP A 58 3.60 15.09 25.33
CA TRP A 58 2.21 14.77 25.71
C TRP A 58 2.00 13.27 25.93
N LEU A 59 2.86 12.45 25.33
CA LEU A 59 2.91 11.00 25.51
C LEU A 59 3.84 10.60 26.69
N ALA A 60 4.30 11.55 27.50
CA ALA A 60 5.15 11.23 28.65
C ALA A 60 4.39 10.34 29.65
N PRO A 61 5.07 9.36 30.27
CA PRO A 61 4.44 8.49 31.26
C PRO A 61 3.94 9.33 32.45
N PRO A 62 2.80 8.99 33.05
CA PRO A 62 2.35 9.63 34.27
C PRO A 62 3.42 9.58 35.37
N PRO A 63 3.54 10.64 36.19
CA PRO A 63 4.51 10.66 37.29
C PRO A 63 4.26 9.49 38.24
N GLY A 64 5.32 8.75 38.59
CA GLY A 64 5.26 7.59 39.50
C GLY A 64 5.22 6.23 38.79
N MET A 65 5.23 6.18 37.46
CA MET A 65 5.35 4.92 36.73
C MET A 65 6.77 4.37 36.86
N SER A 66 6.90 3.11 37.28
CA SER A 66 8.19 2.45 37.47
C SER A 66 8.16 1.02 36.88
N GLY A 67 9.34 0.43 36.67
CA GLY A 67 9.50 -0.94 36.18
C GLY A 67 9.36 -1.07 34.66
N ALA A 68 8.96 -2.25 34.17
CA ALA A 68 8.94 -2.61 32.76
C ALA A 68 8.09 -1.66 31.86
N ILE A 69 7.06 -1.05 32.43
CA ILE A 69 6.21 -0.10 31.70
C ILE A 69 6.94 1.22 31.44
N ALA A 70 7.70 1.72 32.42
CA ALA A 70 8.52 2.93 32.25
C ALA A 70 9.61 2.71 31.20
N GLU A 71 10.23 1.53 31.19
CA GLU A 71 11.24 1.15 30.20
C GLU A 71 10.65 1.11 28.78
N GLN A 72 9.44 0.52 28.60
CA GLN A 72 8.73 0.53 27.31
C GLN A 72 8.42 1.95 26.82
N TRP A 73 8.03 2.87 27.73
CA TRP A 73 7.81 4.26 27.38
C TRP A 73 9.09 4.97 26.93
N THR A 74 10.20 4.72 27.60
CA THR A 74 11.51 5.27 27.21
C THR A 74 11.89 4.79 25.80
N LEU A 75 11.77 3.49 25.53
CA LEU A 75 12.01 2.91 24.20
C LEU A 75 11.10 3.50 23.12
N LEU A 76 9.83 3.77 23.45
CA LEU A 76 8.91 4.43 22.53
C LEU A 76 9.35 5.88 22.24
N GLN A 77 9.73 6.64 23.27
CA GLN A 77 10.20 8.02 23.12
C GLN A 77 11.50 8.09 22.30
N ASP A 78 12.47 7.21 22.55
CA ASP A 78 13.71 7.13 21.78
C ASP A 78 13.44 6.78 20.31
N SER A 79 12.49 5.85 20.07
CA SER A 79 12.06 5.49 18.73
C SER A 79 11.40 6.66 17.98
N LEU A 80 10.55 7.45 18.69
CA LEU A 80 9.91 8.64 18.12
C LEU A 80 10.92 9.73 17.83
N GLN A 81 11.92 9.96 18.69
CA GLN A 81 12.98 10.93 18.47
C GLN A 81 13.84 10.54 17.25
N THR A 82 14.26 9.27 17.17
CA THR A 82 15.02 8.75 16.02
C THR A 82 14.22 8.90 14.72
N ALA A 83 12.94 8.59 14.76
CA ALA A 83 12.05 8.79 13.61
C ALA A 83 11.92 10.27 13.23
N ALA A 84 11.84 11.17 14.22
CA ALA A 84 11.73 12.62 14.00
C ALA A 84 12.96 13.21 13.29
N GLU A 85 14.15 12.69 13.58
CA GLU A 85 15.39 13.13 12.94
C GLU A 85 15.47 12.79 11.45
N GLY A 86 14.99 11.60 11.09
CA GLY A 86 14.99 11.13 9.71
C GLY A 86 13.75 11.54 8.90
N PHE A 87 12.67 11.97 9.58
CA PHE A 87 11.39 12.20 8.92
C PHE A 87 11.45 13.39 7.96
N ASN A 88 11.03 13.15 6.73
CA ASN A 88 10.88 14.17 5.70
C ASN A 88 9.43 14.16 5.21
N LEU A 89 8.72 15.27 5.35
CA LEU A 89 7.32 15.41 4.89
C LEU A 89 7.15 15.04 3.42
N LEU A 90 8.17 15.25 2.59
CA LEU A 90 8.13 14.84 1.18
C LEU A 90 7.98 13.31 1.00
N SER A 91 8.29 12.49 2.02
CA SER A 91 8.04 11.04 1.96
C SER A 91 6.55 10.69 1.82
N LEU A 92 5.65 11.63 2.18
CA LEU A 92 4.21 11.48 1.99
C LEU A 92 3.81 11.41 0.50
N LEU A 93 4.68 11.82 -0.43
CA LEU A 93 4.49 11.57 -1.87
C LEU A 93 4.50 10.08 -2.22
N SER A 94 5.09 9.23 -1.37
CA SER A 94 5.11 7.77 -1.49
C SER A 94 4.06 7.11 -0.58
N THR A 95 2.85 7.66 -0.53
CA THR A 95 1.78 7.21 0.39
C THR A 95 1.30 5.79 0.08
N VAL A 96 1.37 4.90 1.08
CA VAL A 96 0.81 3.54 1.00
C VAL A 96 -0.72 3.62 1.15
N PRO A 97 -1.53 2.79 0.45
CA PRO A 97 -1.13 1.67 -0.42
C PRO A 97 -1.06 1.99 -1.92
N VAL A 98 -1.28 3.21 -2.34
CA VAL A 98 -1.51 3.57 -3.75
C VAL A 98 -0.47 4.54 -4.31
N GLY A 99 0.39 5.11 -3.47
CA GLY A 99 1.45 6.05 -3.88
C GLY A 99 2.52 5.42 -4.77
N LEU A 100 3.50 6.23 -5.14
CA LEU A 100 4.68 5.77 -5.87
C LEU A 100 5.58 4.93 -4.95
N PRO A 101 6.05 3.75 -5.36
CA PRO A 101 7.04 3.00 -4.59
C PRO A 101 8.31 3.82 -4.40
N SER A 102 8.86 3.85 -3.19
CA SER A 102 10.08 4.58 -2.90
C SER A 102 10.94 3.83 -1.87
N LEU A 103 12.21 3.64 -2.19
CA LEU A 103 13.23 3.10 -1.28
C LEU A 103 13.60 4.14 -0.23
N MET A 104 13.76 5.41 -0.65
CA MET A 104 14.23 6.49 0.21
C MET A 104 13.18 6.96 1.21
N ALA A 105 11.88 6.84 0.90
CA ALA A 105 10.81 7.08 1.87
C ALA A 105 10.90 6.11 3.06
N GLY A 106 11.27 4.86 2.83
CA GLY A 106 11.46 3.86 3.89
C GLY A 106 12.78 3.99 4.65
N ARG A 107 13.84 4.48 3.98
CA ARG A 107 15.18 4.63 4.57
C ARG A 107 15.36 5.90 5.38
N MET A 108 14.58 6.94 5.10
CA MET A 108 14.68 8.27 5.73
C MET A 108 16.14 8.76 5.80
N PRO A 109 16.86 8.89 4.66
CA PRO A 109 18.30 9.16 4.67
C PRO A 109 18.59 10.49 5.34
N VAL A 110 19.53 10.51 6.29
CA VAL A 110 19.97 11.75 6.99
C VAL A 110 21.13 12.41 6.23
N GLN A 111 21.84 11.68 5.40
CA GLN A 111 23.01 12.16 4.64
C GLN A 111 22.87 11.80 3.16
N ALA A 112 23.36 12.70 2.31
CA ALA A 112 23.50 12.51 0.87
C ALA A 112 24.98 12.61 0.47
N PRO A 113 25.41 12.11 -0.73
CA PRO A 113 26.81 12.09 -1.12
C PRO A 113 27.48 13.48 -1.19
N TRP A 114 26.75 14.51 -1.49
CA TRP A 114 27.26 15.88 -1.61
C TRP A 114 26.73 16.82 -0.52
N SER A 115 26.49 16.35 0.64
CA SER A 115 26.16 17.08 1.85
C SER A 115 25.96 18.58 1.91
N PRO A 116 25.42 19.16 3.00
CA PRO A 116 24.22 18.73 3.69
C PRO A 116 23.02 19.25 2.94
N VAL A 117 22.08 18.40 2.66
CA VAL A 117 20.79 18.84 2.14
C VAL A 117 20.17 19.78 3.18
N GLY A 118 20.13 21.08 2.88
CA GLY A 118 19.52 22.07 3.75
C GLY A 118 18.09 21.67 4.06
N GLY A 119 17.77 21.46 5.33
CA GLY A 119 16.43 21.13 5.79
C GLY A 119 15.75 22.37 6.36
N SER A 120 14.51 22.63 5.95
CA SER A 120 13.63 23.58 6.60
C SER A 120 12.85 22.86 7.68
N GLN A 121 12.92 23.35 8.92
CA GLN A 121 12.06 22.85 9.99
C GLN A 121 10.79 23.68 10.02
N LEU A 122 9.67 23.01 10.15
CA LEU A 122 8.36 23.63 10.23
C LEU A 122 7.91 23.63 11.70
N ASP A 123 7.73 24.82 12.24
CA ASP A 123 7.40 25.02 13.66
C ASP A 123 5.88 25.24 13.88
N ARG A 124 5.12 25.49 12.80
CA ARG A 124 3.70 25.77 12.87
C ARG A 124 2.88 24.51 12.61
N PRO A 125 2.08 24.02 13.58
CA PRO A 125 1.27 22.81 13.45
C PRO A 125 0.31 22.86 12.25
N GLU A 126 -0.32 24.01 12.03
CA GLU A 126 -1.25 24.22 10.91
C GLU A 126 -0.56 24.10 9.55
N ALA A 127 0.66 24.62 9.41
CA ALA A 127 1.44 24.49 8.18
C ALA A 127 1.82 23.04 7.90
N VAL A 128 2.25 22.31 8.94
CA VAL A 128 2.55 20.87 8.83
C VAL A 128 1.29 20.09 8.46
N MET A 129 0.14 20.36 9.07
CA MET A 129 -1.11 19.69 8.75
C MET A 129 -1.52 19.94 7.29
N VAL A 130 -1.48 21.18 6.81
CA VAL A 130 -1.81 21.52 5.42
C VAL A 130 -0.86 20.83 4.45
N LEU A 131 0.44 20.83 4.74
CA LEU A 131 1.43 20.13 3.92
C LEU A 131 1.25 18.63 3.94
N CYS A 132 0.98 18.02 5.09
CA CYS A 132 0.68 16.58 5.18
C CYS A 132 -0.51 16.21 4.30
N LEU A 133 -1.62 16.93 4.39
CA LEU A 133 -2.81 16.69 3.58
C LEU A 133 -2.53 16.91 2.09
N GLY A 134 -1.86 18.02 1.75
CA GLY A 134 -1.52 18.38 0.37
C GLY A 134 -0.56 17.39 -0.28
N LEU A 135 0.54 17.02 0.42
CA LEU A 135 1.52 16.06 -0.08
C LEU A 135 0.93 14.65 -0.18
N THR A 136 0.09 14.25 0.78
CA THR A 136 -0.62 12.96 0.71
C THR A 136 -1.57 12.92 -0.49
N ALA A 137 -2.39 13.96 -0.70
CA ALA A 137 -3.29 14.04 -1.84
C ALA A 137 -2.53 14.06 -3.17
N LEU A 138 -1.41 14.78 -3.24
CA LEU A 138 -0.51 14.80 -4.41
C LEU A 138 0.11 13.41 -4.63
N GLY A 139 0.62 12.76 -3.59
CA GLY A 139 1.19 11.42 -3.66
C GLY A 139 0.20 10.37 -4.16
N LEU A 140 -1.05 10.40 -3.65
CA LEU A 140 -2.13 9.53 -4.13
C LEU A 140 -2.50 9.82 -5.59
N THR A 141 -2.49 11.08 -6.00
CA THR A 141 -2.73 11.47 -7.39
C THR A 141 -1.64 10.96 -8.32
N LEU A 142 -0.37 11.19 -7.96
CA LEU A 142 0.78 10.67 -8.72
C LEU A 142 0.78 9.15 -8.77
N GLY A 143 0.45 8.49 -7.65
CA GLY A 143 0.30 7.05 -7.58
C GLY A 143 -0.81 6.52 -8.50
N ALA A 144 -1.97 7.17 -8.52
CA ALA A 144 -3.06 6.79 -9.42
C ALA A 144 -2.69 6.95 -10.90
N LEU A 145 -1.99 8.03 -11.25
CA LEU A 145 -1.47 8.26 -12.61
C LEU A 145 -0.42 7.22 -12.99
N TYR A 146 0.46 6.88 -12.05
CA TYR A 146 1.45 5.83 -12.23
C TYR A 146 0.81 4.47 -12.46
N GLN A 147 -0.14 4.07 -11.62
CA GLN A 147 -0.88 2.83 -11.80
C GLN A 147 -1.64 2.79 -13.14
N LEU A 148 -2.16 3.94 -13.58
CA LEU A 148 -2.79 4.06 -14.89
C LEU A 148 -1.80 3.79 -16.04
N SER A 149 -0.54 4.24 -15.90
CA SER A 149 0.53 3.97 -16.87
C SER A 149 0.88 2.48 -16.94
N LEU A 150 0.94 1.80 -15.79
CA LEU A 150 1.17 0.36 -15.71
C LEU A 150 0.01 -0.45 -16.34
N ALA A 151 -1.23 -0.06 -16.04
CA ALA A 151 -2.41 -0.68 -16.64
C ALA A 151 -2.45 -0.51 -18.18
N ARG A 152 -2.02 0.64 -18.70
CA ARG A 152 -1.86 0.86 -20.16
C ARG A 152 -0.78 0.00 -20.78
N ALA A 153 0.33 -0.19 -20.05
CA ALA A 153 1.43 -1.02 -20.53
C ALA A 153 1.00 -2.48 -20.71
N LEU A 154 0.16 -3.01 -19.81
CA LEU A 154 -0.35 -4.37 -19.88
C LEU A 154 -1.40 -4.58 -20.99
N SER A 155 -2.24 -3.59 -21.24
CA SER A 155 -3.37 -3.73 -22.16
C SER A 155 -3.45 -2.52 -23.12
N PRO A 156 -2.61 -2.48 -24.16
CA PRO A 156 -2.66 -1.43 -25.18
C PRO A 156 -4.02 -1.41 -25.87
N GLY A 157 -4.56 -0.21 -26.10
CA GLY A 157 -5.82 -0.02 -26.85
C GLY A 157 -7.11 -0.17 -26.04
N VAL A 158 -7.03 -0.51 -24.75
CA VAL A 158 -8.19 -0.59 -23.86
C VAL A 158 -8.50 0.76 -23.24
N THR A 159 -9.77 1.13 -23.18
CA THR A 159 -10.27 2.33 -22.50
C THR A 159 -10.09 2.16 -20.98
N LEU A 160 -9.26 3.02 -20.39
CA LEU A 160 -9.02 3.07 -18.95
C LEU A 160 -9.82 4.21 -18.32
N SER A 161 -9.83 4.27 -16.99
CA SER A 161 -10.39 5.41 -16.27
C SER A 161 -9.79 6.74 -16.73
N PRO A 162 -10.60 7.81 -16.89
CA PRO A 162 -10.05 9.14 -17.03
C PRO A 162 -9.14 9.48 -15.83
N PRO A 163 -7.95 10.09 -16.06
CA PRO A 163 -6.95 10.32 -15.01
C PRO A 163 -7.50 11.00 -13.76
N TRP A 164 -8.31 12.04 -13.93
CA TRP A 164 -8.90 12.79 -12.83
C TRP A 164 -9.92 11.98 -12.02
N ARG A 165 -10.71 11.10 -12.69
CA ARG A 165 -11.64 10.19 -12.00
C ARG A 165 -10.90 9.10 -11.23
N ALA A 166 -9.84 8.56 -11.81
CA ALA A 166 -8.99 7.60 -11.14
C ALA A 166 -8.39 8.19 -9.87
N ALA A 167 -7.78 9.40 -9.98
CA ALA A 167 -7.19 10.09 -8.84
C ALA A 167 -8.24 10.39 -7.75
N ALA A 168 -9.37 11.00 -8.10
CA ALA A 168 -10.42 11.33 -7.12
C ALA A 168 -10.97 10.10 -6.39
N ARG A 169 -11.20 9.00 -7.10
CA ARG A 169 -11.69 7.74 -6.49
C ARG A 169 -10.63 7.04 -5.65
N VAL A 170 -9.36 7.10 -6.06
CA VAL A 170 -8.25 6.56 -5.28
C VAL A 170 -8.07 7.35 -3.98
N ILE A 171 -8.15 8.68 -4.02
CA ILE A 171 -8.11 9.53 -2.83
C ILE A 171 -9.30 9.20 -1.91
N LEU A 172 -10.51 9.09 -2.46
CA LEU A 172 -11.69 8.71 -1.68
C LEU A 172 -11.54 7.32 -1.06
N PHE A 173 -11.02 6.34 -1.81
CA PHE A 173 -10.74 5.01 -1.28
C PHE A 173 -9.71 5.05 -0.14
N ALA A 174 -8.60 5.78 -0.31
CA ALA A 174 -7.58 5.93 0.71
C ALA A 174 -8.13 6.60 1.98
N LEU A 175 -8.99 7.62 1.83
CA LEU A 175 -9.66 8.28 2.95
C LEU A 175 -10.60 7.31 3.68
N LEU A 176 -11.44 6.57 2.97
CA LEU A 176 -12.35 5.58 3.55
C LEU A 176 -11.58 4.45 4.26
N LEU A 177 -10.47 4.00 3.65
CA LEU A 177 -9.60 3.00 4.25
C LEU A 177 -8.98 3.53 5.54
N PHE A 178 -8.40 4.74 5.51
CA PHE A 178 -7.80 5.38 6.68
C PHE A 178 -8.81 5.55 7.82
N LEU A 179 -9.98 6.12 7.53
CA LEU A 179 -11.04 6.32 8.54
C LEU A 179 -11.55 4.98 9.10
N GLY A 180 -11.73 3.98 8.23
CA GLY A 180 -12.14 2.64 8.64
C GLY A 180 -11.12 1.99 9.58
N PHE A 181 -9.84 2.02 9.22
CA PHE A 181 -8.77 1.47 10.06
C PHE A 181 -8.55 2.29 11.34
N ALA A 182 -8.65 3.62 11.29
CA ALA A 182 -8.55 4.47 12.48
C ALA A 182 -9.68 4.19 13.48
N LEU A 183 -10.92 4.09 12.99
CA LEU A 183 -12.08 3.77 13.84
C LEU A 183 -11.98 2.35 14.42
N ALA A 184 -11.72 1.35 13.57
CA ALA A 184 -11.59 -0.03 14.01
C ALA A 184 -10.38 -0.24 14.94
N GLY A 185 -9.26 0.43 14.66
CA GLY A 185 -8.08 0.44 15.53
C GLY A 185 -8.34 1.10 16.87
N GLY A 186 -9.06 2.24 16.89
CA GLY A 186 -9.48 2.90 18.13
C GLY A 186 -10.36 2.00 19.01
N VAL A 187 -11.37 1.35 18.41
CA VAL A 187 -12.21 0.37 19.11
C VAL A 187 -11.40 -0.82 19.61
N LEU A 188 -10.47 -1.33 18.79
CA LEU A 188 -9.58 -2.42 19.19
C LEU A 188 -8.70 -2.03 20.38
N LEU A 189 -8.10 -0.83 20.37
CA LEU A 189 -7.27 -0.36 21.48
C LEU A 189 -8.05 -0.23 22.78
N LEU A 190 -9.29 0.27 22.72
CA LEU A 190 -10.18 0.31 23.88
C LEU A 190 -10.49 -1.10 24.39
N ALA A 191 -10.82 -2.04 23.50
CA ALA A 191 -11.08 -3.43 23.86
C ALA A 191 -9.84 -4.11 24.49
N VAL A 192 -8.66 -3.86 23.94
CA VAL A 192 -7.39 -4.35 24.49
C VAL A 192 -7.14 -3.77 25.87
N GLY A 193 -7.33 -2.45 26.06
CA GLY A 193 -7.19 -1.80 27.36
C GLY A 193 -8.09 -2.43 28.41
N MET A 194 -9.38 -2.58 28.14
CA MET A 194 -10.34 -3.25 29.03
C MET A 194 -9.97 -4.71 29.35
N ALA A 195 -9.58 -5.45 28.31
CA ALA A 195 -9.21 -6.86 28.48
C ALA A 195 -7.93 -7.02 29.30
N THR A 196 -6.96 -6.12 29.15
CA THR A 196 -5.70 -6.11 29.90
C THR A 196 -5.94 -5.84 31.40
N LEU A 197 -6.96 -5.01 31.73
CA LEU A 197 -7.34 -4.79 33.14
C LEU A 197 -7.85 -6.05 33.81
N LEU A 198 -8.44 -6.98 33.07
CA LEU A 198 -8.89 -8.28 33.59
C LEU A 198 -7.69 -9.24 33.73
N LEU A 199 -6.93 -9.40 32.65
CA LEU A 199 -5.74 -10.23 32.60
C LEU A 199 -4.85 -9.79 31.40
N PRO A 200 -3.55 -9.55 31.56
CA PRO A 200 -2.66 -9.16 30.46
C PRO A 200 -2.68 -10.13 29.27
N LEU A 201 -2.80 -11.43 29.55
CA LEU A 201 -2.88 -12.47 28.52
C LEU A 201 -4.14 -12.35 27.65
N ILE A 202 -5.28 -11.97 28.25
CA ILE A 202 -6.53 -11.72 27.50
C ILE A 202 -6.35 -10.50 26.60
N GLY A 203 -5.76 -9.42 27.11
CA GLY A 203 -5.44 -8.25 26.31
C GLY A 203 -4.55 -8.56 25.09
N ALA A 204 -3.50 -9.36 25.29
CA ALA A 204 -2.64 -9.83 24.20
C ALA A 204 -3.41 -10.67 23.17
N GLY A 205 -4.32 -11.55 23.62
CA GLY A 205 -5.18 -12.34 22.74
C GLY A 205 -6.13 -11.47 21.90
N VAL A 206 -6.77 -10.48 22.52
CA VAL A 206 -7.65 -9.51 21.83
C VAL A 206 -6.85 -8.69 20.80
N LEU A 207 -5.65 -8.23 21.16
CA LEU A 207 -4.77 -7.51 20.24
C LEU A 207 -4.41 -8.37 19.02
N PHE A 208 -3.98 -9.62 19.24
CA PHE A 208 -3.61 -10.53 18.16
C PHE A 208 -4.79 -10.82 17.22
N LEU A 209 -5.95 -11.12 17.76
CA LEU A 209 -7.15 -11.41 16.97
C LEU A 209 -7.62 -10.17 16.20
N GLY A 210 -7.67 -9.01 16.86
CA GLY A 210 -8.09 -7.76 16.24
C GLY A 210 -7.13 -7.32 15.14
N PHE A 211 -5.81 -7.38 15.39
CA PHE A 211 -4.82 -7.06 14.36
C PHE A 211 -4.89 -8.05 13.19
N SER A 212 -5.06 -9.34 13.46
CA SER A 212 -5.28 -10.35 12.43
C SER A 212 -6.50 -10.04 11.56
N LEU A 213 -7.61 -9.64 12.18
CA LEU A 213 -8.84 -9.25 11.45
C LEU A 213 -8.58 -8.04 10.53
N LEU A 214 -7.95 -6.99 11.05
CA LEU A 214 -7.61 -5.80 10.26
C LEU A 214 -6.66 -6.14 9.10
N PHE A 215 -5.68 -6.99 9.33
CA PHE A 215 -4.78 -7.48 8.29
C PHE A 215 -5.54 -8.19 7.16
N TRP A 216 -6.48 -9.07 7.49
CA TRP A 216 -7.31 -9.74 6.50
C TRP A 216 -8.21 -8.77 5.74
N VAL A 217 -8.81 -7.77 6.40
CA VAL A 217 -9.55 -6.71 5.72
C VAL A 217 -8.67 -6.00 4.69
N GLY A 218 -7.41 -5.69 5.05
CA GLY A 218 -6.44 -5.12 4.13
C GLY A 218 -6.19 -5.99 2.89
N ILE A 219 -6.03 -7.31 3.07
CA ILE A 219 -5.88 -8.26 1.94
C ILE A 219 -7.13 -8.28 1.06
N TYR A 220 -8.31 -8.31 1.64
CA TYR A 220 -9.57 -8.30 0.87
C TYR A 220 -9.76 -7.03 0.06
N LEU A 221 -9.26 -5.88 0.51
CA LEU A 221 -9.37 -4.59 -0.17
C LEU A 221 -8.18 -4.24 -1.07
N SER A 222 -7.14 -5.07 -1.10
CA SER A 222 -5.87 -4.79 -1.80
C SER A 222 -6.01 -4.55 -3.31
N PHE A 223 -6.98 -5.17 -3.97
CA PHE A 223 -7.22 -5.01 -5.41
C PHE A 223 -8.23 -3.90 -5.76
N THR A 224 -8.75 -3.17 -4.76
CA THR A 224 -9.68 -2.05 -5.00
C THR A 224 -9.11 -0.99 -5.96
N PRO A 225 -7.84 -0.52 -5.81
CA PRO A 225 -7.25 0.43 -6.74
C PRO A 225 -7.20 -0.09 -8.19
N HIS A 226 -6.96 -1.40 -8.36
CA HIS A 226 -6.92 -2.03 -9.69
C HIS A 226 -8.27 -1.93 -10.41
N GLY A 227 -9.37 -2.18 -9.69
CA GLY A 227 -10.74 -2.03 -10.21
C GLY A 227 -11.07 -0.58 -10.58
N ILE A 228 -10.67 0.37 -9.75
CA ILE A 228 -10.87 1.80 -9.99
C ILE A 228 -10.10 2.23 -11.25
N VAL A 229 -8.80 1.96 -11.30
CA VAL A 229 -7.91 2.44 -12.36
C VAL A 229 -8.21 1.74 -13.69
N ARG A 230 -8.31 0.41 -13.68
CA ARG A 230 -8.38 -0.40 -14.89
C ARG A 230 -9.78 -0.46 -15.50
N TYR A 231 -10.81 -0.53 -14.67
CA TYR A 231 -12.19 -0.77 -15.12
C TYR A 231 -13.15 0.38 -14.82
N ASN A 232 -12.63 1.53 -14.39
CA ASN A 232 -13.41 2.73 -14.08
C ASN A 232 -14.56 2.47 -13.09
N LEU A 233 -14.35 1.56 -12.13
CA LEU A 233 -15.35 1.23 -11.13
C LEU A 233 -15.50 2.36 -10.10
N GLY A 234 -16.71 2.55 -9.56
CA GLY A 234 -16.91 3.36 -8.36
C GLY A 234 -16.27 2.69 -7.15
N VAL A 235 -15.91 3.46 -6.11
CA VAL A 235 -15.14 2.97 -4.95
C VAL A 235 -15.80 1.76 -4.29
N ILE A 236 -17.08 1.86 -3.92
CA ILE A 236 -17.80 0.77 -3.25
C ILE A 236 -17.86 -0.48 -4.13
N ARG A 237 -18.14 -0.30 -5.42
CA ARG A 237 -18.18 -1.44 -6.37
C ARG A 237 -16.81 -2.09 -6.51
N ALA A 238 -15.74 -1.30 -6.55
CA ALA A 238 -14.38 -1.82 -6.60
C ALA A 238 -13.99 -2.57 -5.32
N MET A 239 -14.41 -2.08 -4.13
CA MET A 239 -14.22 -2.78 -2.85
C MET A 239 -14.95 -4.12 -2.83
N LEU A 240 -16.23 -4.15 -3.23
CA LEU A 240 -17.00 -5.39 -3.30
C LEU A 240 -16.44 -6.39 -4.31
N GLU A 241 -15.96 -5.89 -5.45
CA GLU A 241 -15.31 -6.74 -6.47
C GLU A 241 -13.97 -7.30 -5.96
N SER A 242 -13.15 -6.48 -5.30
CA SER A 242 -11.91 -6.92 -4.65
C SER A 242 -12.19 -8.00 -3.61
N PHE A 243 -13.18 -7.78 -2.74
CA PHE A 243 -13.60 -8.75 -1.73
C PHE A 243 -14.03 -10.09 -2.39
N ALA A 244 -14.90 -10.03 -3.38
CA ALA A 244 -15.36 -11.22 -4.10
C ALA A 244 -14.21 -11.97 -4.77
N LEU A 245 -13.29 -11.25 -5.44
CA LEU A 245 -12.14 -11.84 -6.12
C LEU A 245 -11.22 -12.57 -5.14
N VAL A 246 -10.87 -11.92 -4.03
CA VAL A 246 -10.01 -12.52 -2.99
C VAL A 246 -10.70 -13.73 -2.36
N ARG A 247 -11.99 -13.62 -1.99
CA ARG A 247 -12.75 -14.73 -1.42
C ARG A 247 -12.74 -15.99 -2.29
N TRP A 248 -12.95 -15.85 -3.59
CA TRP A 248 -12.97 -16.97 -4.53
C TRP A 248 -11.58 -17.49 -4.90
N ASN A 249 -10.52 -16.70 -4.69
CA ASN A 249 -9.15 -17.03 -5.06
C ASN A 249 -8.18 -16.89 -3.87
N MET A 250 -8.64 -17.14 -2.64
CA MET A 250 -7.89 -16.86 -1.41
C MET A 250 -6.47 -17.42 -1.44
N LEU A 251 -6.32 -18.74 -1.69
CA LEU A 251 -5.02 -19.40 -1.67
C LEU A 251 -4.05 -18.79 -2.71
N SER A 252 -4.54 -18.51 -3.90
CA SER A 252 -3.72 -17.89 -4.95
C SER A 252 -3.38 -16.43 -4.63
N THR A 253 -4.31 -15.70 -3.98
CA THR A 253 -4.08 -14.32 -3.55
C THR A 253 -3.02 -14.27 -2.45
N VAL A 254 -3.15 -15.11 -1.43
CA VAL A 254 -2.14 -15.24 -0.37
C VAL A 254 -0.79 -15.65 -0.97
N GLY A 255 -0.77 -16.63 -1.87
CA GLY A 255 0.43 -17.06 -2.59
C GLY A 255 1.08 -15.91 -3.37
N PHE A 256 0.28 -15.04 -4.02
CA PHE A 256 0.80 -13.86 -4.70
C PHE A 256 1.46 -12.89 -3.73
N PHE A 257 0.80 -12.56 -2.60
CA PHE A 257 1.37 -11.67 -1.59
C PHE A 257 2.62 -12.26 -0.93
N VAL A 258 2.62 -13.54 -0.58
CA VAL A 258 3.80 -14.21 -0.01
C VAL A 258 4.98 -14.16 -0.97
N LEU A 259 4.77 -14.46 -2.26
CA LEU A 259 5.81 -14.38 -3.26
C LEU A 259 6.29 -12.93 -3.47
N ALA A 260 5.38 -11.97 -3.58
CA ALA A 260 5.71 -10.55 -3.74
C ALA A 260 6.51 -10.01 -2.54
N LEU A 261 6.06 -10.33 -1.32
CA LEU A 261 6.75 -9.94 -0.08
C LEU A 261 8.12 -10.62 0.02
N GLY A 262 8.23 -11.90 -0.33
CA GLY A 262 9.50 -12.63 -0.35
C GLY A 262 10.51 -12.00 -1.32
N ILE A 263 10.09 -11.68 -2.55
CA ILE A 263 10.92 -10.99 -3.53
C ILE A 263 11.33 -9.60 -3.00
N THR A 264 10.39 -8.83 -2.47
CA THR A 264 10.67 -7.50 -1.91
C THR A 264 11.65 -7.58 -0.74
N TRP A 265 11.46 -8.54 0.16
CA TRP A 265 12.33 -8.73 1.32
C TRP A 265 13.75 -9.10 0.90
N LEU A 266 13.92 -10.09 0.01
CA LEU A 266 15.23 -10.49 -0.53
C LEU A 266 15.91 -9.34 -1.27
N ALA A 267 15.15 -8.62 -2.09
CA ALA A 267 15.66 -7.45 -2.80
C ALA A 267 16.12 -6.36 -1.82
N ASN A 268 15.34 -6.09 -0.76
CA ASN A 268 15.70 -5.09 0.25
C ASN A 268 17.00 -5.44 1.01
N LEU A 269 17.33 -6.72 1.21
CA LEU A 269 18.63 -7.11 1.76
C LEU A 269 19.78 -6.60 0.90
N VAL A 270 19.64 -6.70 -0.44
CA VAL A 270 20.65 -6.20 -1.39
C VAL A 270 20.68 -4.68 -1.43
N TRP A 271 19.48 -4.06 -1.50
CA TRP A 271 19.38 -2.59 -1.58
C TRP A 271 19.79 -1.91 -0.27
N SER A 272 19.78 -2.60 0.87
CA SER A 272 20.26 -2.05 2.15
C SER A 272 21.78 -1.96 2.27
N LEU A 273 22.54 -2.68 1.44
CA LEU A 273 24.01 -2.70 1.51
C LEU A 273 24.67 -1.34 1.25
N PRO A 274 24.30 -0.56 0.20
CA PRO A 274 24.93 0.73 -0.03
C PRO A 274 24.50 1.76 1.03
N ALA A 275 25.46 2.46 1.63
CA ALA A 275 25.17 3.59 2.49
C ALA A 275 24.47 4.71 1.68
N SER A 276 23.52 5.42 2.30
CA SER A 276 22.81 6.53 1.65
C SER A 276 23.72 7.73 1.35
N SER A 277 24.87 7.85 2.02
CA SER A 277 25.91 8.82 1.73
C SER A 277 26.80 8.46 0.54
N SER A 278 26.65 7.27 -0.03
CA SER A 278 27.43 6.78 -1.17
C SER A 278 26.65 6.85 -2.47
N TRP A 279 27.33 7.17 -3.59
CA TRP A 279 26.75 7.11 -4.93
C TRP A 279 26.27 5.71 -5.33
N PHE A 280 26.74 4.65 -4.67
CA PHE A 280 26.20 3.29 -4.86
C PHE A 280 24.72 3.16 -4.47
N ALA A 281 24.18 4.09 -3.65
CA ALA A 281 22.75 4.15 -3.38
C ALA A 281 21.89 4.34 -4.66
N LEU A 282 22.48 4.93 -5.74
CA LEU A 282 21.79 5.04 -7.03
C LEU A 282 21.48 3.67 -7.63
N LEU A 283 22.37 2.70 -7.50
CA LEU A 283 22.11 1.32 -7.95
C LEU A 283 20.96 0.69 -7.16
N ALA A 284 20.91 0.95 -5.85
CA ALA A 284 19.82 0.49 -5.00
C ALA A 284 18.47 1.13 -5.39
N ILE A 285 18.44 2.43 -5.71
CA ILE A 285 17.27 3.14 -6.22
C ILE A 285 16.78 2.51 -7.52
N LEU A 286 17.66 2.30 -8.50
CA LEU A 286 17.33 1.71 -9.78
C LEU A 286 16.78 0.29 -9.63
N GLY A 287 17.43 -0.54 -8.83
CA GLY A 287 17.01 -1.91 -8.56
C GLY A 287 15.68 -1.98 -7.84
N HIS A 288 15.50 -1.16 -6.80
CA HIS A 288 14.22 -1.07 -6.08
C HIS A 288 13.08 -0.60 -6.99
N ALA A 289 13.30 0.45 -7.79
CA ALA A 289 12.32 0.96 -8.74
C ALA A 289 11.91 -0.11 -9.76
N PHE A 290 12.86 -0.92 -10.26
CA PHE A 290 12.58 -2.02 -11.17
C PHE A 290 11.74 -3.11 -10.50
N VAL A 291 12.17 -3.62 -9.34
CA VAL A 291 11.50 -4.72 -8.64
C VAL A 291 10.10 -4.32 -8.18
N SER A 292 9.93 -3.14 -7.59
CA SER A 292 8.63 -2.65 -7.14
C SER A 292 7.66 -2.41 -8.29
N THR A 293 8.14 -1.85 -9.43
CA THR A 293 7.35 -1.68 -10.65
C THR A 293 6.93 -3.02 -11.25
N MET A 294 7.84 -4.00 -11.28
CA MET A 294 7.58 -5.37 -11.74
C MET A 294 6.47 -6.02 -10.92
N ILE A 295 6.57 -5.99 -9.59
CA ILE A 295 5.56 -6.57 -8.68
C ILE A 295 4.20 -5.88 -8.87
N LEU A 296 4.19 -4.56 -8.92
CA LEU A 296 2.95 -3.80 -9.10
C LEU A 296 2.32 -4.06 -10.48
N THR A 297 3.12 -4.18 -11.54
CA THR A 297 2.65 -4.55 -12.87
C THR A 297 2.11 -5.99 -12.87
N GLY A 298 2.80 -6.91 -12.21
CA GLY A 298 2.36 -8.29 -12.01
C GLY A 298 1.04 -8.40 -11.23
N SER A 299 0.81 -7.51 -10.24
CA SER A 299 -0.46 -7.48 -9.50
C SER A 299 -1.64 -7.08 -10.39
N TYR A 300 -1.44 -6.19 -11.37
CA TYR A 300 -2.45 -5.87 -12.39
C TYR A 300 -2.73 -7.07 -13.30
N ALA A 301 -1.70 -7.80 -13.73
CA ALA A 301 -1.86 -9.00 -14.55
C ALA A 301 -2.63 -10.09 -13.78
N PHE A 302 -2.27 -10.30 -12.50
CA PHE A 302 -2.96 -11.23 -11.60
C PHE A 302 -4.43 -10.87 -11.41
N TYR A 303 -4.72 -9.60 -11.09
CA TYR A 303 -6.09 -9.12 -10.91
C TYR A 303 -6.92 -9.30 -12.19
N GLN A 304 -6.39 -8.91 -13.35
CA GLN A 304 -7.07 -9.03 -14.64
C GLN A 304 -7.44 -10.48 -14.93
N GLY A 305 -6.51 -11.41 -14.86
CA GLY A 305 -6.76 -12.82 -15.16
C GLY A 305 -7.79 -13.47 -14.21
N ARG A 306 -7.76 -13.08 -12.91
CA ARG A 306 -8.75 -13.58 -11.93
C ARG A 306 -10.13 -12.99 -12.15
N ARG A 307 -10.21 -11.72 -12.52
CA ARG A 307 -11.47 -11.05 -12.82
C ARG A 307 -12.14 -11.64 -14.06
N GLU A 308 -11.40 -11.83 -15.13
CA GLU A 308 -11.90 -12.43 -16.37
C GLU A 308 -12.43 -13.85 -16.11
N TRP A 309 -11.70 -14.64 -15.35
CA TRP A 309 -12.15 -15.97 -14.93
C TRP A 309 -13.44 -15.90 -14.10
N LEU A 310 -13.53 -15.01 -13.12
CA LEU A 310 -14.72 -14.87 -12.26
C LEU A 310 -15.95 -14.43 -13.05
N VAL A 311 -15.79 -13.54 -14.03
CA VAL A 311 -16.87 -13.10 -14.93
C VAL A 311 -17.35 -14.27 -15.78
N ALA A 312 -16.44 -15.00 -16.42
CA ALA A 312 -16.76 -16.18 -17.23
C ALA A 312 -17.47 -17.27 -16.41
N TYR A 313 -17.00 -17.53 -15.19
CA TYR A 313 -17.62 -18.50 -14.28
C TYR A 313 -19.06 -18.10 -13.91
N ARG A 314 -19.30 -16.84 -13.57
CA ARG A 314 -20.65 -16.33 -13.26
C ARG A 314 -21.59 -16.43 -14.46
N GLN A 315 -21.11 -16.15 -15.67
CA GLN A 315 -21.89 -16.29 -16.90
C GLN A 315 -22.26 -17.75 -17.16
N ALA A 316 -21.32 -18.68 -16.97
CA ALA A 316 -21.57 -20.11 -17.11
C ALA A 316 -22.64 -20.62 -16.11
N LEU A 317 -22.59 -20.15 -14.85
CA LEU A 317 -23.61 -20.49 -13.85
C LEU A 317 -25.00 -19.93 -14.24
N ALA A 318 -25.06 -18.68 -14.70
CA ALA A 318 -26.32 -18.06 -15.11
C ALA A 318 -26.95 -18.76 -16.33
N SER A 319 -26.13 -19.27 -17.27
CA SER A 319 -26.62 -20.02 -18.43
C SER A 319 -27.02 -21.46 -18.09
N ALA A 320 -26.51 -22.02 -17.00
CA ALA A 320 -26.83 -23.37 -16.53
C ALA A 320 -28.11 -23.45 -15.68
N GLN A 321 -28.62 -22.31 -15.15
CA GLN A 321 -29.93 -22.30 -14.49
C GLN A 321 -31.03 -22.57 -15.50
N PRO A 322 -31.90 -23.59 -15.29
CA PRO A 322 -33.07 -23.80 -16.15
C PRO A 322 -33.88 -22.51 -16.16
N ARG A 323 -34.22 -22.01 -17.32
CA ARG A 323 -35.30 -21.04 -17.46
C ARG A 323 -36.55 -21.78 -17.03
N ASP A 324 -36.94 -21.65 -15.77
CA ASP A 324 -38.23 -22.14 -15.31
C ASP A 324 -39.31 -21.54 -16.21
N GLY A 325 -39.94 -22.45 -16.92
CA GLY A 325 -40.84 -22.16 -18.02
C GLY A 325 -42.01 -21.32 -17.59
N GLY A 326 -42.06 -20.14 -18.10
CA GLY A 326 -43.35 -19.49 -18.34
C GLY A 326 -44.09 -20.24 -19.41
N GLY A 327 -44.83 -21.24 -19.01
CA GLY A 327 -45.60 -22.05 -19.94
C GLY A 327 -46.65 -22.87 -19.23
N VAL A 328 -47.58 -22.18 -18.58
CA VAL A 328 -48.92 -22.74 -18.36
C VAL A 328 -49.92 -21.64 -18.70
N GLY A 329 -50.29 -21.63 -19.95
CA GLY A 329 -51.45 -20.93 -20.44
C GLY A 329 -52.24 -21.92 -21.27
N ALA A 330 -53.25 -22.48 -20.70
CA ALA A 330 -54.38 -23.05 -21.43
C ALA A 330 -55.65 -22.51 -20.81
#